data_8c8497825e2022e8975580758ca1e037
#
_entry.id   8c8497825e2022e8975580758ca1e037
#
_cell.length_a   1.000
_cell.length_b   1.000
_cell.length_c   1.000
_cell.angle_alpha   90.00
_cell.angle_beta   90.00
_cell.angle_gamma   90.00
#
_symmetry.space_group_name_H-M   'P 1'
#
loop_
_entity.id
_entity.type
_entity.pdbx_description
1 polymer ?
#
loop_
_entity_poly.entity_id
_entity_poly.type
_entity_poly.pdbx_seq_one_letter_code
_entity_poly.pdbx_strand_id
1 'polypeptide(L)'
;MSRSYMKALSLGLAVLACLLAVPVLAAPITIDMVTVGNPGNANDTGGTNNGAVNYSYQIGKYDVTIGQYTAFLNAADPSGTNPNGIYNASMATNLNIAGISYTSGASAGSKYAVISNGGDSSNRPITYVSWFDAARFSNWMTNGQGSGSTETGAYTLGGATSGNAVAANPGAAFRLPTNDEWYKAAYYSPNYGGVGMPGYFDYATKSDTPSAPGNIIGSGTNQANYNTGAGYSVTQSSSYDSNQNYLTDVGAFSGSGSFYGTFDQSGNVFQWNDLDGLASSGSSRGLRGGDWYYGAFNLSSSVRGTAGPSSENDGIGFRLASPVAVPEPSTWVMGLAGIACGGWQMYRRRRAR
;
A
#
# COMPACT_ATOMS: atom_id res chain seq x y z
N MET A 1 89.88 -6.04 15.65
CA MET A 1 88.76 -5.13 15.91
C MET A 1 87.73 -5.30 14.79
N SER A 2 86.73 -6.11 15.00
CA SER A 2 85.70 -6.35 13.99
C SER A 2 84.32 -5.85 14.59
N ARG A 3 83.68 -4.90 13.92
CA ARG A 3 82.35 -4.45 14.28
C ARG A 3 81.34 -5.16 13.39
N SER A 4 80.56 -6.05 13.99
CA SER A 4 79.38 -6.66 13.36
C SER A 4 78.22 -5.66 13.32
N TYR A 5 77.66 -5.40 12.13
CA TYR A 5 76.45 -4.69 11.93
C TYR A 5 75.26 -5.66 11.95
N MET A 6 74.41 -5.62 12.96
CA MET A 6 73.12 -6.27 12.94
C MET A 6 72.17 -5.41 12.10
N LYS A 7 71.67 -5.96 10.99
CA LYS A 7 70.57 -5.39 10.23
C LYS A 7 69.27 -5.85 10.87
N ALA A 8 68.50 -4.93 11.43
CA ALA A 8 67.15 -5.16 11.87
C ALA A 8 66.22 -5.21 10.64
N LEU A 9 65.57 -6.35 10.43
CA LEU A 9 64.56 -6.55 9.41
C LEU A 9 63.21 -6.14 10.01
N SER A 10 62.69 -4.95 9.65
CA SER A 10 61.35 -4.52 10.02
C SER A 10 60.32 -5.16 9.09
N LEU A 11 59.61 -6.16 9.59
CA LEU A 11 58.48 -6.78 8.92
C LEU A 11 57.27 -5.84 9.06
N GLY A 12 56.95 -5.08 8.01
CA GLY A 12 55.74 -4.26 7.95
C GLY A 12 54.52 -5.15 7.71
N LEU A 13 53.70 -5.33 8.72
CA LEU A 13 52.38 -5.98 8.61
C LEU A 13 51.40 -5.01 7.97
N ALA A 14 51.17 -5.12 6.66
CA ALA A 14 50.09 -4.40 5.98
C ALA A 14 48.76 -5.09 6.30
N VAL A 15 48.00 -4.54 7.22
CA VAL A 15 46.60 -4.96 7.45
C VAL A 15 45.75 -4.38 6.33
N LEU A 16 45.42 -5.19 5.33
CA LEU A 16 44.47 -4.87 4.29
C LEU A 16 43.07 -4.92 4.92
N ALA A 17 42.56 -3.80 5.38
CA ALA A 17 41.18 -3.67 5.81
C ALA A 17 40.29 -3.78 4.58
N CYS A 18 39.74 -4.97 4.32
CA CYS A 18 38.67 -5.18 3.37
C CYS A 18 37.40 -4.52 3.98
N LEU A 19 37.11 -3.29 3.59
CA LEU A 19 35.83 -2.66 3.83
C LEU A 19 34.79 -3.42 3.01
N LEU A 20 34.19 -4.44 3.59
CA LEU A 20 32.96 -5.02 3.08
C LEU A 20 31.92 -3.91 3.16
N ALA A 21 31.57 -3.34 2.01
CA ALA A 21 30.38 -2.47 1.91
C ALA A 21 29.18 -3.35 2.27
N VAL A 22 28.73 -3.21 3.51
CA VAL A 22 27.45 -3.79 3.93
C VAL A 22 26.39 -3.05 3.12
N PRO A 23 25.57 -3.72 2.30
CA PRO A 23 24.49 -3.03 1.61
C PRO A 23 23.61 -2.37 2.67
N VAL A 24 23.46 -1.05 2.59
CA VAL A 24 22.50 -0.33 3.39
C VAL A 24 21.13 -0.78 2.89
N LEU A 25 20.54 -1.73 3.60
CA LEU A 25 19.15 -2.09 3.35
C LEU A 25 18.32 -0.83 3.59
N ALA A 26 17.52 -0.44 2.61
CA ALA A 26 16.55 0.64 2.79
C ALA A 26 15.70 0.31 4.03
N ALA A 27 15.38 1.34 4.82
CA ALA A 27 14.51 1.16 5.98
C ALA A 27 13.18 0.51 5.54
N PRO A 28 12.66 -0.47 6.31
CA PRO A 28 11.38 -1.08 5.99
C PRO A 28 10.29 -0.02 5.89
N ILE A 29 9.43 -0.14 4.88
CA ILE A 29 8.23 0.70 4.78
C ILE A 29 7.22 0.26 5.82
N THR A 30 6.34 1.18 6.20
CA THR A 30 5.19 0.92 7.06
C THR A 30 3.89 1.17 6.30
N ILE A 31 2.85 0.42 6.64
CA ILE A 31 1.48 0.67 6.20
C ILE A 31 0.69 1.10 7.43
N ASP A 32 0.19 2.31 7.43
CA ASP A 32 -0.73 2.76 8.48
C ASP A 32 -2.01 1.95 8.42
N MET A 33 -2.33 1.24 9.49
CA MET A 33 -3.50 0.37 9.57
C MET A 33 -4.52 0.91 10.56
N VAL A 34 -5.80 0.70 10.26
CA VAL A 34 -6.91 0.97 11.20
C VAL A 34 -7.67 -0.32 11.49
N THR A 35 -8.18 -0.43 12.72
CA THR A 35 -8.99 -1.58 13.13
C THR A 35 -10.44 -1.40 12.70
N VAL A 36 -10.97 -2.37 11.98
CA VAL A 36 -12.40 -2.49 11.66
C VAL A 36 -13.02 -3.48 12.61
N GLY A 37 -13.77 -2.95 13.56
CA GLY A 37 -14.45 -3.71 14.62
C GLY A 37 -15.87 -4.12 14.25
N ASN A 38 -16.72 -4.23 15.30
CA ASN A 38 -18.13 -4.57 15.16
C ASN A 38 -18.38 -5.87 14.37
N PRO A 39 -17.80 -7.02 14.81
CA PRO A 39 -18.01 -8.31 14.14
C PRO A 39 -19.48 -8.72 14.17
N GLY A 40 -19.92 -9.45 13.13
CA GLY A 40 -21.28 -9.96 13.04
C GLY A 40 -22.31 -8.92 12.53
N ASN A 41 -21.86 -7.82 11.92
CA ASN A 41 -22.75 -6.91 11.22
C ASN A 41 -23.44 -7.59 10.02
N ALA A 42 -24.70 -7.22 9.75
CA ALA A 42 -25.43 -7.70 8.59
C ALA A 42 -24.90 -7.07 7.28
N ASN A 43 -25.22 -7.68 6.14
CA ASN A 43 -25.00 -7.05 4.84
C ASN A 43 -25.83 -5.78 4.66
N ASP A 44 -25.34 -4.91 3.81
CA ASP A 44 -26.08 -3.76 3.30
C ASP A 44 -27.12 -4.21 2.25
N THR A 45 -28.36 -4.29 2.64
CA THR A 45 -29.48 -4.69 1.75
C THR A 45 -29.92 -3.56 0.82
N GLY A 46 -29.54 -2.31 1.11
CA GLY A 46 -29.80 -1.13 0.25
C GLY A 46 -28.78 -0.96 -0.86
N GLY A 47 -27.58 -1.53 -0.68
CA GLY A 47 -26.47 -1.46 -1.63
C GLY A 47 -26.32 -2.73 -2.47
N THR A 48 -25.10 -3.28 -2.50
CA THR A 48 -24.77 -4.48 -3.30
C THR A 48 -24.91 -5.80 -2.53
N ASN A 49 -25.59 -5.81 -1.39
CA ASN A 49 -25.73 -6.95 -0.48
C ASN A 49 -24.37 -7.50 0.00
N ASN A 50 -23.50 -6.59 0.40
CA ASN A 50 -22.14 -6.89 0.87
C ASN A 50 -21.88 -6.24 2.24
N GLY A 51 -20.72 -6.53 2.83
CA GLY A 51 -20.20 -5.88 4.01
C GLY A 51 -20.36 -6.66 5.30
N ALA A 52 -20.98 -7.84 5.30
CA ALA A 52 -21.06 -8.67 6.49
C ALA A 52 -19.68 -9.30 6.79
N VAL A 53 -19.10 -8.95 7.94
CA VAL A 53 -17.85 -9.53 8.42
C VAL A 53 -18.00 -9.92 9.88
N ASN A 54 -17.79 -11.19 10.19
CA ASN A 54 -18.02 -11.77 11.52
C ASN A 54 -16.76 -11.82 12.42
N TYR A 55 -15.70 -11.11 12.03
CA TYR A 55 -14.47 -10.94 12.79
C TYR A 55 -13.98 -9.49 12.72
N SER A 56 -13.08 -9.12 13.64
CA SER A 56 -12.35 -7.85 13.57
C SER A 56 -11.08 -8.06 12.73
N TYR A 57 -10.71 -7.04 11.97
CA TYR A 57 -9.51 -7.07 11.11
C TYR A 57 -8.88 -5.67 11.05
N GLN A 58 -7.72 -5.58 10.46
CA GLN A 58 -7.09 -4.31 10.12
C GLN A 58 -7.10 -4.09 8.60
N ILE A 59 -7.20 -2.84 8.21
CA ILE A 59 -7.13 -2.42 6.81
C ILE A 59 -6.26 -1.18 6.71
N GLY A 60 -5.57 -1.01 5.58
CA GLY A 60 -4.79 0.19 5.29
C GLY A 60 -5.63 1.43 5.46
N LYS A 61 -5.16 2.36 6.30
CA LYS A 61 -5.79 3.67 6.48
C LYS A 61 -5.88 4.41 5.15
N TYR A 62 -4.87 4.22 4.32
CA TYR A 62 -4.69 4.81 3.00
C TYR A 62 -4.45 3.73 1.94
N ASP A 63 -4.47 4.15 0.69
CA ASP A 63 -3.95 3.38 -0.43
C ASP A 63 -2.43 3.19 -0.30
N VAL A 64 -1.89 2.13 -0.90
CA VAL A 64 -0.44 1.98 -1.06
C VAL A 64 0.07 3.13 -1.93
N THR A 65 1.11 3.82 -1.44
CA THR A 65 1.63 5.01 -2.10
C THR A 65 2.70 4.68 -3.13
N ILE A 66 2.93 5.62 -4.03
CA ILE A 66 4.04 5.60 -5.01
C ILE A 66 5.38 5.39 -4.29
N GLY A 67 5.63 6.08 -3.16
CA GLY A 67 6.86 5.92 -2.39
C GLY A 67 7.03 4.51 -1.83
N GLN A 68 5.97 3.93 -1.27
CA GLN A 68 5.97 2.57 -0.75
C GLN A 68 6.18 1.54 -1.87
N TYR A 69 5.53 1.74 -3.01
CA TYR A 69 5.67 0.85 -4.16
C TYR A 69 7.04 0.97 -4.83
N THR A 70 7.65 2.17 -4.86
CA THR A 70 9.03 2.37 -5.33
C THR A 70 10.04 1.60 -4.48
N ALA A 71 9.85 1.58 -3.16
CA ALA A 71 10.70 0.77 -2.27
C ALA A 71 10.55 -0.73 -2.55
N PHE A 72 9.32 -1.20 -2.79
CA PHE A 72 9.04 -2.57 -3.22
C PHE A 72 9.74 -2.91 -4.54
N LEU A 73 9.61 -2.08 -5.57
CA LEU A 73 10.25 -2.29 -6.86
C LEU A 73 11.77 -2.46 -6.72
N ASN A 74 12.42 -1.60 -5.98
CA ASN A 74 13.87 -1.66 -5.77
C ASN A 74 14.32 -2.91 -4.98
N ALA A 75 13.47 -3.41 -4.08
CA ALA A 75 13.74 -4.61 -3.31
C ALA A 75 13.45 -5.89 -4.10
N ALA A 76 12.32 -5.94 -4.81
CA ALA A 76 11.84 -7.11 -5.53
C ALA A 76 12.52 -7.31 -6.90
N ASP A 77 12.91 -6.20 -7.54
CA ASP A 77 13.62 -6.20 -8.83
C ASP A 77 14.87 -5.30 -8.77
N PRO A 78 15.87 -5.63 -7.95
CA PRO A 78 17.07 -4.81 -7.78
C PRO A 78 17.89 -4.68 -9.07
N SER A 79 17.77 -5.59 -10.01
CA SER A 79 18.45 -5.57 -11.31
C SER A 79 17.73 -4.71 -12.35
N GLY A 80 16.45 -4.42 -12.18
CA GLY A 80 15.63 -3.69 -13.14
C GLY A 80 15.30 -4.50 -14.40
N THR A 81 15.22 -5.82 -14.29
CA THR A 81 14.87 -6.73 -15.41
C THR A 81 13.36 -6.95 -15.53
N ASN A 82 12.63 -6.59 -14.51
CA ASN A 82 11.17 -6.65 -14.43
C ASN A 82 10.57 -8.01 -14.85
N PRO A 83 11.05 -9.15 -14.32
CA PRO A 83 10.69 -10.47 -14.82
C PRO A 83 9.20 -10.82 -14.62
N ASN A 84 8.57 -10.20 -13.62
CA ASN A 84 7.18 -10.45 -13.26
C ASN A 84 6.24 -9.29 -13.67
N GLY A 85 6.74 -8.31 -14.42
CA GLY A 85 5.95 -7.20 -14.92
C GLY A 85 5.50 -6.20 -13.85
N ILE A 86 6.11 -6.19 -12.65
CA ILE A 86 5.68 -5.34 -11.51
C ILE A 86 5.87 -3.82 -11.74
N TYR A 87 6.58 -3.43 -12.78
CA TYR A 87 6.73 -2.04 -13.21
C TYR A 87 6.15 -1.86 -14.61
N ASN A 88 5.21 -0.93 -14.74
CA ASN A 88 4.67 -0.48 -16.02
C ASN A 88 5.31 0.86 -16.42
N ALA A 89 5.76 0.99 -17.67
CA ALA A 89 6.40 2.22 -18.15
C ALA A 89 5.48 3.46 -18.09
N SER A 90 4.17 3.26 -18.09
CA SER A 90 3.18 4.32 -17.91
C SER A 90 3.24 4.98 -16.53
N MET A 91 3.82 4.30 -15.52
CA MET A 91 4.12 4.90 -14.21
C MET A 91 5.07 6.10 -14.30
N ALA A 92 5.84 6.21 -15.41
CA ALA A 92 6.71 7.36 -15.69
C ALA A 92 6.14 8.31 -16.75
N THR A 93 5.34 7.82 -17.69
CA THR A 93 5.03 8.55 -18.92
C THR A 93 3.61 9.07 -19.04
N ASN A 94 2.65 8.49 -18.32
CA ASN A 94 1.30 9.04 -18.25
C ASN A 94 1.25 10.20 -17.23
N LEU A 95 1.36 11.43 -17.70
CA LEU A 95 1.49 12.62 -16.85
C LEU A 95 0.28 12.86 -15.94
N ASN A 96 -0.88 12.25 -16.23
CA ASN A 96 -2.04 12.36 -15.33
C ASN A 96 -1.85 11.65 -13.98
N ILE A 97 -0.86 10.71 -13.88
CA ILE A 97 -0.60 9.93 -12.68
C ILE A 97 0.90 9.65 -12.45
N ALA A 98 1.78 10.01 -13.36
CA ALA A 98 3.19 9.62 -13.31
C ALA A 98 3.85 9.94 -11.96
N GLY A 99 4.61 8.98 -11.44
CA GLY A 99 5.24 9.10 -10.14
C GLY A 99 6.50 8.24 -9.96
N ILE A 100 6.78 7.26 -10.86
CA ILE A 100 7.97 6.39 -10.75
C ILE A 100 8.72 6.34 -12.07
N SER A 101 9.99 6.71 -12.06
CA SER A 101 10.90 6.52 -13.19
C SER A 101 11.75 5.26 -13.04
N TYR A 102 12.20 4.73 -14.17
CA TYR A 102 13.18 3.64 -14.26
C TYR A 102 14.46 4.13 -14.92
N THR A 103 15.62 3.76 -14.35
CA THR A 103 16.94 4.11 -14.88
C THR A 103 17.83 2.87 -14.99
N SER A 104 18.05 2.37 -16.21
CA SER A 104 18.79 1.15 -16.47
C SER A 104 20.25 1.21 -15.95
N GLY A 105 20.90 2.38 -16.04
CA GLY A 105 22.28 2.61 -15.59
C GLY A 105 22.44 2.81 -14.08
N ALA A 106 21.36 2.92 -13.31
CA ALA A 106 21.45 3.07 -11.87
C ALA A 106 21.98 1.80 -11.19
N SER A 107 22.50 1.92 -9.98
CA SER A 107 22.99 0.78 -9.18
C SER A 107 21.87 -0.21 -8.88
N ALA A 108 22.23 -1.47 -8.63
CA ALA A 108 21.26 -2.48 -8.19
C ALA A 108 20.57 -2.02 -6.91
N GLY A 109 19.24 -2.24 -6.83
CA GLY A 109 18.41 -1.76 -5.72
C GLY A 109 18.11 -0.26 -5.73
N SER A 110 18.46 0.46 -6.80
CA SER A 110 18.16 1.89 -7.00
C SER A 110 17.73 2.18 -8.44
N LYS A 111 17.13 1.19 -9.09
CA LYS A 111 16.67 1.28 -10.48
C LYS A 111 15.44 2.16 -10.65
N TYR A 112 14.62 2.24 -9.62
CA TYR A 112 13.36 2.93 -9.60
C TYR A 112 13.43 4.13 -8.66
N ALA A 113 12.89 5.27 -9.07
CA ALA A 113 12.90 6.48 -8.27
C ALA A 113 11.56 7.21 -8.37
N VAL A 114 11.11 7.77 -7.24
CA VAL A 114 9.98 8.70 -7.23
C VAL A 114 10.34 9.94 -8.06
N ILE A 115 9.42 10.38 -8.89
CA ILE A 115 9.57 11.61 -9.68
C ILE A 115 8.58 12.67 -9.23
N SER A 116 8.97 13.94 -9.42
CA SER A 116 8.05 15.06 -9.25
C SER A 116 7.18 15.21 -10.50
N ASN A 117 5.87 15.28 -10.32
CA ASN A 117 4.90 15.51 -11.38
C ASN A 117 3.76 16.40 -10.86
N GLY A 118 3.92 17.70 -10.95
CA GLY A 118 3.01 18.65 -10.29
C GLY A 118 3.17 18.63 -8.75
N GLY A 119 4.41 18.44 -8.26
CA GLY A 119 4.80 18.29 -6.86
C GLY A 119 5.42 16.92 -6.57
N ASP A 120 5.74 16.66 -5.30
CA ASP A 120 6.22 15.35 -4.84
C ASP A 120 5.12 14.30 -5.02
N SER A 121 5.43 13.21 -5.70
CA SER A 121 4.48 12.12 -5.96
C SER A 121 4.54 11.02 -4.90
N SER A 122 5.45 11.08 -3.94
CA SER A 122 5.70 9.96 -3.00
C SER A 122 4.48 9.53 -2.19
N ASN A 123 3.61 10.47 -1.84
CA ASN A 123 2.40 10.24 -1.04
C ASN A 123 1.13 10.02 -1.87
N ARG A 124 1.20 10.08 -3.19
CA ARG A 124 0.04 9.77 -4.04
C ARG A 124 -0.14 8.26 -4.15
N PRO A 125 -1.38 7.76 -4.40
CA PRO A 125 -1.60 6.33 -4.58
C PRO A 125 -0.86 5.81 -5.81
N ILE A 126 -0.39 4.58 -5.74
CA ILE A 126 0.16 3.87 -6.90
C ILE A 126 -0.95 3.53 -7.89
N THR A 127 -0.65 3.59 -9.17
CA THR A 127 -1.51 3.17 -10.28
C THR A 127 -0.74 2.30 -11.28
N TYR A 128 -1.41 1.83 -12.33
CA TYR A 128 -0.84 0.86 -13.29
C TYR A 128 -0.33 -0.42 -12.63
N VAL A 129 -1.01 -0.86 -11.58
CA VAL A 129 -0.75 -2.12 -10.89
C VAL A 129 -1.86 -3.10 -11.18
N SER A 130 -1.50 -4.30 -11.64
CA SER A 130 -2.42 -5.43 -11.77
C SER A 130 -2.78 -6.00 -10.39
N TRP A 131 -3.78 -6.87 -10.34
CA TRP A 131 -4.07 -7.64 -9.13
C TRP A 131 -2.85 -8.52 -8.74
N PHE A 132 -2.13 -9.06 -9.74
CA PHE A 132 -0.92 -9.87 -9.49
C PHE A 132 0.20 -9.06 -8.87
N ASP A 133 0.36 -7.79 -9.26
CA ASP A 133 1.37 -6.91 -8.68
C ASP A 133 1.03 -6.53 -7.24
N ALA A 134 -0.25 -6.25 -6.97
CA ALA A 134 -0.74 -6.01 -5.62
C ALA A 134 -0.60 -7.27 -4.73
N ALA A 135 -0.80 -8.47 -5.29
CA ALA A 135 -0.57 -9.73 -4.60
C ALA A 135 0.92 -9.95 -4.31
N ARG A 136 1.84 -9.61 -5.23
CA ARG A 136 3.30 -9.63 -5.03
C ARG A 136 3.75 -8.66 -3.94
N PHE A 137 3.20 -7.46 -3.94
CA PHE A 137 3.43 -6.50 -2.87
C PHE A 137 2.98 -7.07 -1.51
N SER A 138 1.80 -7.70 -1.46
CA SER A 138 1.27 -8.37 -0.26
C SER A 138 2.18 -9.52 0.21
N ASN A 139 2.71 -10.32 -0.71
CA ASN A 139 3.68 -11.37 -0.42
C ASN A 139 4.95 -10.79 0.20
N TRP A 140 5.52 -9.77 -0.43
CA TRP A 140 6.73 -9.09 0.04
C TRP A 140 6.55 -8.51 1.45
N MET A 141 5.42 -7.85 1.71
CA MET A 141 5.08 -7.35 3.05
C MET A 141 4.94 -8.47 4.08
N THR A 142 4.24 -9.56 3.73
CA THR A 142 4.03 -10.74 4.61
C THR A 142 5.36 -11.44 4.94
N ASN A 143 6.30 -11.45 4.00
CA ASN A 143 7.63 -12.07 4.16
C ASN A 143 8.68 -11.14 4.82
N GLY A 144 8.26 -10.01 5.39
CA GLY A 144 9.14 -9.09 6.12
C GLY A 144 9.97 -8.19 5.24
N GLN A 145 9.56 -7.99 3.99
CA GLN A 145 10.19 -7.07 3.04
C GLN A 145 11.63 -7.50 2.59
N GLY A 146 12.47 -6.55 2.18
CA GLY A 146 13.83 -6.84 1.73
C GLY A 146 13.84 -7.82 0.56
N SER A 147 14.64 -8.88 0.65
CA SER A 147 14.74 -9.96 -0.35
C SER A 147 13.69 -11.06 -0.18
N GLY A 148 12.64 -10.82 0.58
CA GLY A 148 11.54 -11.77 0.77
C GLY A 148 10.88 -12.15 -0.56
N SER A 149 10.40 -13.39 -0.66
CA SER A 149 9.73 -13.88 -1.87
C SER A 149 8.52 -13.03 -2.23
N THR A 150 8.37 -12.72 -3.52
CA THR A 150 7.16 -12.11 -4.09
C THR A 150 6.15 -13.15 -4.60
N GLU A 151 6.57 -14.43 -4.69
CA GLU A 151 5.79 -15.49 -5.32
C GLU A 151 5.05 -16.38 -4.32
N THR A 152 5.41 -16.30 -3.05
CA THR A 152 4.80 -17.05 -1.94
C THR A 152 4.68 -16.17 -0.70
N GLY A 153 3.75 -16.47 0.19
CA GLY A 153 3.45 -15.70 1.39
C GLY A 153 1.95 -15.49 1.53
N ALA A 154 1.45 -14.33 1.23
CA ALA A 154 0.01 -14.05 1.19
C ALA A 154 -0.71 -14.81 0.07
N TYR A 155 -0.04 -15.02 -1.05
CA TYR A 155 -0.55 -15.72 -2.24
C TYR A 155 0.52 -16.65 -2.80
N THR A 156 0.11 -17.77 -3.39
CA THR A 156 1.01 -18.67 -4.13
C THR A 156 0.85 -18.41 -5.62
N LEU A 157 1.75 -17.61 -6.20
CA LEU A 157 1.63 -17.09 -7.57
C LEU A 157 2.38 -17.91 -8.60
N GLY A 158 3.57 -18.44 -8.25
CA GLY A 158 4.36 -19.32 -9.14
C GLY A 158 4.78 -18.67 -10.45
N GLY A 159 5.04 -17.38 -10.48
CA GLY A 159 5.42 -16.62 -11.68
C GLY A 159 4.25 -16.14 -12.53
N ALA A 160 2.99 -16.39 -12.14
CA ALA A 160 1.83 -15.96 -12.91
C ALA A 160 1.73 -14.41 -12.94
N THR A 161 1.56 -13.86 -14.14
CA THR A 161 1.27 -12.44 -14.40
C THR A 161 -0.08 -12.25 -15.10
N SER A 162 -0.72 -13.34 -15.44
CA SER A 162 -2.02 -13.37 -16.12
C SER A 162 -2.77 -14.67 -15.79
N GLY A 163 -3.99 -14.78 -16.25
CA GLY A 163 -4.84 -15.94 -15.99
C GLY A 163 -5.67 -15.75 -14.71
N ASN A 164 -5.79 -16.85 -13.97
CA ASN A 164 -6.68 -16.89 -12.80
C ASN A 164 -6.00 -16.31 -11.56
N ALA A 165 -6.66 -15.41 -10.89
CA ALA A 165 -6.24 -15.00 -9.55
C ALA A 165 -6.43 -16.14 -8.55
N VAL A 166 -5.60 -16.19 -7.52
CA VAL A 166 -5.62 -17.21 -6.48
C VAL A 166 -6.16 -16.63 -5.16
N ALA A 167 -6.72 -17.49 -4.31
CA ALA A 167 -7.14 -17.07 -2.98
C ALA A 167 -5.93 -16.76 -2.10
N ALA A 168 -6.12 -15.87 -1.11
CA ALA A 168 -5.11 -15.62 -0.11
C ALA A 168 -4.86 -16.86 0.76
N ASN A 169 -3.59 -17.10 1.08
CA ASN A 169 -3.18 -18.18 1.96
C ASN A 169 -3.67 -17.90 3.40
N PRO A 170 -4.13 -18.92 4.13
CA PRO A 170 -4.55 -18.75 5.53
C PRO A 170 -3.44 -18.15 6.39
N GLY A 171 -3.79 -17.18 7.23
CA GLY A 171 -2.85 -16.57 8.17
C GLY A 171 -1.88 -15.55 7.57
N ALA A 172 -2.05 -15.15 6.30
CA ALA A 172 -1.26 -14.09 5.70
C ALA A 172 -1.34 -12.79 6.54
N ALA A 173 -0.18 -12.23 6.88
CA ALA A 173 -0.11 -11.00 7.68
C ALA A 173 -0.63 -9.78 6.90
N PHE A 174 -0.36 -9.75 5.61
CA PHE A 174 -0.87 -8.72 4.69
C PHE A 174 -1.44 -9.39 3.44
N ARG A 175 -2.60 -8.94 3.01
CA ARG A 175 -3.25 -9.40 1.77
C ARG A 175 -4.14 -8.29 1.22
N LEU A 176 -4.69 -8.47 0.05
CA LEU A 176 -5.78 -7.62 -0.43
C LEU A 176 -7.04 -7.84 0.44
N PRO A 177 -7.85 -6.81 0.68
CA PRO A 177 -9.12 -6.99 1.38
C PRO A 177 -10.07 -7.84 0.55
N THR A 178 -10.92 -8.62 1.21
CA THR A 178 -12.10 -9.15 0.55
C THR A 178 -13.05 -8.01 0.18
N ASN A 179 -14.00 -8.26 -0.71
CA ASN A 179 -14.99 -7.25 -1.05
C ASN A 179 -15.80 -6.80 0.19
N ASP A 180 -16.15 -7.72 1.08
CA ASP A 180 -16.91 -7.39 2.29
C ASP A 180 -16.09 -6.63 3.32
N GLU A 181 -14.81 -6.94 3.48
CA GLU A 181 -13.91 -6.16 4.34
C GLU A 181 -13.73 -4.74 3.80
N TRP A 182 -13.46 -4.60 2.50
CA TRP A 182 -13.33 -3.29 1.88
C TRP A 182 -14.61 -2.47 2.04
N TYR A 183 -15.76 -3.10 1.79
CA TYR A 183 -17.09 -2.48 1.87
C TYR A 183 -17.42 -2.02 3.29
N LYS A 184 -17.23 -2.90 4.27
CA LYS A 184 -17.46 -2.57 5.69
C LYS A 184 -16.59 -1.42 6.15
N ALA A 185 -15.31 -1.43 5.83
CA ALA A 185 -14.38 -0.36 6.20
C ALA A 185 -14.78 0.99 5.63
N ALA A 186 -15.31 1.00 4.40
CA ALA A 186 -15.73 2.20 3.68
C ALA A 186 -17.06 2.78 4.20
N TYR A 187 -18.08 1.96 4.30
CA TYR A 187 -19.47 2.45 4.39
C TYR A 187 -20.16 2.15 5.72
N TYR A 188 -19.76 1.11 6.46
CA TYR A 188 -20.47 0.70 7.68
C TYR A 188 -20.24 1.67 8.84
N SER A 189 -21.32 1.93 9.59
CA SER A 189 -21.28 2.58 10.89
C SER A 189 -22.22 1.87 11.88
N PRO A 190 -21.77 1.53 13.10
CA PRO A 190 -22.64 1.02 14.15
C PRO A 190 -23.63 2.07 14.66
N ASN A 191 -23.46 3.33 14.25
CA ASN A 191 -24.26 4.48 14.66
C ASN A 191 -24.85 5.25 13.47
N TYR A 192 -25.07 4.61 12.32
CA TYR A 192 -25.57 5.23 11.09
C TYR A 192 -26.87 6.01 11.30
N GLY A 193 -27.89 5.39 11.86
CA GLY A 193 -29.18 6.02 12.18
C GLY A 193 -29.26 6.68 13.56
N GLY A 194 -28.14 6.73 14.29
CA GLY A 194 -28.04 7.17 15.68
C GLY A 194 -27.29 6.15 16.54
N VAL A 195 -27.08 6.46 17.82
CA VAL A 195 -26.35 5.59 18.73
C VAL A 195 -27.01 4.19 18.81
N GLY A 196 -26.26 3.16 18.43
CA GLY A 196 -26.74 1.77 18.43
C GLY A 196 -27.69 1.40 17.28
N MET A 197 -27.81 2.26 16.28
CA MET A 197 -28.59 1.99 15.06
C MET A 197 -27.63 1.79 13.88
N PRO A 198 -27.16 0.56 13.65
CA PRO A 198 -26.17 0.27 12.62
C PRO A 198 -26.75 0.40 11.22
N GLY A 199 -25.89 0.72 10.26
CA GLY A 199 -26.21 0.79 8.84
C GLY A 199 -25.01 1.16 8.00
N TYR A 200 -25.27 1.52 6.77
CA TYR A 200 -24.25 1.84 5.78
C TYR A 200 -24.55 3.18 5.13
N PHE A 201 -23.50 3.98 4.96
CA PHE A 201 -23.56 5.20 4.17
C PHE A 201 -23.44 4.88 2.68
N ASP A 202 -23.99 5.73 1.84
CA ASP A 202 -23.85 5.62 0.39
C ASP A 202 -22.41 5.94 -0.08
N TYR A 203 -21.67 6.77 0.68
CA TYR A 203 -20.30 7.19 0.36
C TYR A 203 -19.36 6.97 1.56
N ALA A 204 -18.11 6.63 1.27
CA ALA A 204 -17.10 6.37 2.29
C ALA A 204 -16.66 7.59 3.11
N THR A 205 -17.24 8.73 2.84
CA THR A 205 -17.08 10.01 3.55
C THR A 205 -18.08 10.20 4.70
N LYS A 206 -18.77 9.14 5.12
CA LYS A 206 -19.89 9.18 6.09
C LYS A 206 -21.05 10.05 5.61
N SER A 207 -21.46 9.90 4.37
CA SER A 207 -22.52 10.69 3.74
C SER A 207 -23.40 9.83 2.84
N ASP A 208 -24.69 10.16 2.78
CA ASP A 208 -25.66 9.60 1.85
C ASP A 208 -25.88 10.54 0.65
N THR A 209 -25.11 11.60 0.55
CA THR A 209 -25.09 12.49 -0.60
C THR A 209 -23.75 12.40 -1.31
N PRO A 210 -23.72 12.59 -2.65
CA PRO A 210 -22.46 12.57 -3.39
C PRO A 210 -21.43 13.51 -2.76
N SER A 211 -20.19 13.06 -2.69
CA SER A 211 -19.07 13.86 -2.22
C SER A 211 -18.93 15.14 -3.06
N ALA A 212 -18.61 16.25 -2.45
CA ALA A 212 -18.26 17.45 -3.17
C ALA A 212 -16.87 17.29 -3.82
N PRO A 213 -16.61 17.94 -4.99
CA PRO A 213 -15.24 17.99 -5.50
C PRO A 213 -14.37 18.63 -4.42
N GLY A 214 -13.38 17.89 -3.97
CA GLY A 214 -12.36 18.42 -3.08
C GLY A 214 -11.57 19.52 -3.78
N ASN A 215 -10.69 20.14 -3.02
CA ASN A 215 -9.56 20.87 -3.56
C ASN A 215 -8.28 20.24 -2.97
N ILE A 216 -7.13 20.56 -3.53
CA ILE A 216 -5.84 19.95 -3.15
C ILE A 216 -5.46 20.18 -1.68
N ILE A 217 -6.17 21.06 -0.96
CA ILE A 217 -5.96 21.42 0.45
C ILE A 217 -7.29 21.25 1.22
N GLY A 218 -8.15 20.32 0.80
CA GLY A 218 -9.49 20.18 1.35
C GLY A 218 -9.49 19.79 2.83
N SER A 219 -10.08 20.63 3.68
CA SER A 219 -10.33 20.34 5.10
C SER A 219 -11.82 20.16 5.41
N GLY A 220 -12.69 20.29 4.41
CA GLY A 220 -14.12 20.10 4.55
C GLY A 220 -14.49 18.63 4.77
N THR A 221 -15.72 18.43 5.23
CA THR A 221 -16.33 17.10 5.29
C THR A 221 -16.95 16.72 3.95
N ASN A 222 -17.11 15.43 3.69
CA ASN A 222 -17.72 14.90 2.47
C ASN A 222 -17.03 15.38 1.18
N GLN A 223 -15.71 15.35 1.16
CA GLN A 223 -14.89 15.66 -0.01
C GLN A 223 -14.16 14.42 -0.53
N ALA A 224 -13.95 14.36 -1.84
CA ALA A 224 -13.25 13.27 -2.48
C ALA A 224 -12.56 13.77 -3.77
N ASN A 225 -11.56 13.02 -4.24
CA ASN A 225 -10.91 13.29 -5.52
C ASN A 225 -11.65 12.56 -6.65
N TYR A 226 -12.44 13.28 -7.42
CA TYR A 226 -13.20 12.74 -8.55
C TYR A 226 -13.62 13.87 -9.53
N ASN A 227 -14.25 13.52 -10.64
CA ASN A 227 -14.76 14.46 -11.63
C ASN A 227 -16.29 14.62 -11.48
N THR A 228 -16.76 15.80 -11.10
CA THR A 228 -18.21 16.09 -11.00
C THR A 228 -18.88 16.36 -12.35
N GLY A 229 -18.12 16.40 -13.45
CA GLY A 229 -18.58 16.95 -14.72
C GLY A 229 -18.49 18.50 -14.78
N ALA A 230 -18.62 19.16 -13.62
CA ALA A 230 -18.36 20.60 -13.51
C ALA A 230 -16.87 20.90 -13.20
N GLY A 231 -16.13 19.92 -12.67
CA GLY A 231 -14.70 20.07 -12.40
C GLY A 231 -14.06 18.83 -11.80
N TYR A 232 -12.76 18.64 -12.12
CA TYR A 232 -11.86 17.72 -11.44
C TYR A 232 -11.44 18.30 -10.09
N SER A 233 -11.29 17.47 -9.06
CA SER A 233 -10.92 17.93 -7.73
C SER A 233 -9.62 18.72 -7.69
N VAL A 234 -8.60 18.31 -8.45
CA VAL A 234 -7.28 18.94 -8.42
C VAL A 234 -7.28 20.31 -9.10
N THR A 235 -7.96 20.44 -10.25
CA THR A 235 -7.93 21.67 -11.06
C THR A 235 -9.11 22.60 -10.81
N GLN A 236 -10.20 22.09 -10.21
CA GLN A 236 -11.50 22.79 -10.10
C GLN A 236 -12.04 23.26 -11.46
N SER A 237 -11.64 22.59 -12.54
CA SER A 237 -12.01 22.87 -13.93
C SER A 237 -12.59 21.63 -14.58
N SER A 238 -13.58 21.82 -15.46
CA SER A 238 -14.12 20.75 -16.28
C SER A 238 -13.21 20.38 -17.47
N SER A 239 -12.21 21.21 -17.77
CA SER A 239 -11.26 20.97 -18.83
C SER A 239 -10.24 19.92 -18.44
N TYR A 240 -10.16 18.84 -19.21
CA TYR A 240 -9.12 17.83 -19.08
C TYR A 240 -7.80 18.31 -19.71
N ASP A 241 -6.69 18.10 -19.01
CA ASP A 241 -5.34 18.36 -19.50
C ASP A 241 -4.47 17.11 -19.34
N SER A 242 -3.96 16.59 -20.45
CA SER A 242 -3.10 15.40 -20.47
C SER A 242 -1.74 15.59 -19.79
N ASN A 243 -1.36 16.82 -19.44
CA ASN A 243 -0.12 17.15 -18.75
C ASN A 243 -0.34 17.41 -17.25
N GLN A 244 -1.59 17.39 -16.78
CA GLN A 244 -1.94 17.61 -15.38
C GLN A 244 -1.95 16.31 -14.60
N ASN A 245 -1.25 16.24 -13.46
CA ASN A 245 -1.45 15.14 -12.52
C ASN A 245 -2.75 15.34 -11.75
N TYR A 246 -3.63 14.34 -11.79
CA TYR A 246 -4.94 14.40 -11.15
C TYR A 246 -5.02 13.63 -9.82
N LEU A 247 -3.96 12.93 -9.41
CA LEU A 247 -3.94 12.29 -8.12
C LEU A 247 -3.69 13.30 -6.99
N THR A 248 -4.38 13.10 -5.87
CA THR A 248 -4.08 13.79 -4.61
C THR A 248 -3.22 12.90 -3.72
N ASP A 249 -2.50 13.49 -2.78
CA ASP A 249 -1.86 12.73 -1.72
C ASP A 249 -2.91 11.95 -0.93
N VAL A 250 -2.55 10.75 -0.48
CA VAL A 250 -3.46 9.95 0.34
C VAL A 250 -3.81 10.69 1.63
N GLY A 251 -5.10 10.69 1.99
CA GLY A 251 -5.60 11.43 3.14
C GLY A 251 -5.67 12.95 2.97
N ALA A 252 -5.52 13.48 1.75
CA ALA A 252 -5.61 14.92 1.48
C ALA A 252 -6.91 15.55 2.01
N PHE A 253 -8.01 14.80 1.99
CA PHE A 253 -9.30 15.24 2.50
C PHE A 253 -9.51 14.80 3.95
N SER A 254 -8.74 15.37 4.86
CA SER A 254 -8.64 14.95 6.27
C SER A 254 -9.95 14.94 7.05
N GLY A 255 -10.96 15.72 6.62
CA GLY A 255 -12.32 15.74 7.19
C GLY A 255 -13.26 14.66 6.65
N SER A 256 -12.82 13.86 5.67
CA SER A 256 -13.69 12.98 4.87
C SER A 256 -13.40 11.48 5.06
N GLY A 257 -12.85 11.09 6.21
CA GLY A 257 -12.62 9.69 6.54
C GLY A 257 -13.91 8.90 6.81
N SER A 258 -13.86 7.57 6.60
CA SER A 258 -14.93 6.64 6.97
C SER A 258 -15.16 6.61 8.48
N PHE A 259 -16.17 5.85 8.94
CA PHE A 259 -16.38 5.65 10.38
C PHE A 259 -15.14 5.05 11.08
N TYR A 260 -14.45 4.13 10.42
CA TYR A 260 -13.25 3.48 10.96
C TYR A 260 -11.96 4.29 10.75
N GLY A 261 -12.03 5.45 10.10
CA GLY A 261 -10.88 6.32 9.86
C GLY A 261 -10.04 5.92 8.66
N THR A 262 -10.58 5.17 7.72
CA THR A 262 -9.98 5.00 6.39
C THR A 262 -10.24 6.23 5.53
N PHE A 263 -9.33 6.51 4.60
CA PHE A 263 -9.43 7.61 3.64
C PHE A 263 -9.33 7.09 2.21
N ASP A 264 -9.73 7.92 1.25
CA ASP A 264 -9.61 7.67 -0.19
C ASP A 264 -10.34 6.39 -0.68
N GLN A 265 -11.34 5.91 0.08
CA GLN A 265 -12.26 4.87 -0.38
C GLN A 265 -13.45 5.45 -1.19
N SER A 266 -13.46 6.76 -1.40
CA SER A 266 -14.29 7.47 -2.36
C SER A 266 -13.39 8.33 -3.23
N GLY A 267 -13.15 7.92 -4.47
CA GLY A 267 -12.32 8.61 -5.45
C GLY A 267 -10.82 8.32 -5.33
N ASN A 268 -10.01 9.16 -5.93
CA ASN A 268 -8.59 9.07 -6.15
C ASN A 268 -8.23 7.91 -7.10
N VAL A 269 -8.32 6.65 -6.64
CA VAL A 269 -8.14 5.45 -7.47
C VAL A 269 -9.17 4.38 -7.11
N PHE A 270 -9.64 3.62 -8.09
CA PHE A 270 -10.29 2.34 -7.85
C PHE A 270 -9.33 1.40 -7.13
N GLN A 271 -9.85 0.58 -6.24
CA GLN A 271 -9.04 -0.31 -5.43
C GLN A 271 -9.39 -1.77 -5.68
N TRP A 272 -8.34 -2.58 -5.94
CA TRP A 272 -8.47 -4.01 -6.04
C TRP A 272 -9.01 -4.63 -4.75
N ASN A 273 -9.90 -5.60 -4.90
CA ASN A 273 -10.35 -6.47 -3.81
C ASN A 273 -10.59 -7.91 -4.32
N ASP A 274 -10.62 -8.85 -3.39
CA ASP A 274 -10.79 -10.27 -3.68
C ASP A 274 -12.27 -10.66 -3.77
N LEU A 275 -13.10 -9.92 -4.52
CA LEU A 275 -14.53 -10.19 -4.65
C LEU A 275 -15.13 -10.79 -3.36
N ASP A 276 -15.43 -12.06 -3.33
CA ASP A 276 -15.94 -12.79 -2.17
C ASP A 276 -14.97 -13.85 -1.62
N GLY A 277 -13.72 -13.83 -2.08
CA GLY A 277 -12.71 -14.84 -1.73
C GLY A 277 -12.92 -16.18 -2.41
N LEU A 278 -13.99 -16.35 -3.16
CA LEU A 278 -14.39 -17.57 -3.86
C LEU A 278 -14.26 -17.45 -5.38
N ALA A 279 -13.58 -16.43 -5.87
CA ALA A 279 -13.43 -16.23 -7.29
C ALA A 279 -12.81 -17.48 -7.93
N SER A 280 -13.65 -18.22 -8.63
CA SER A 280 -13.24 -19.36 -9.43
C SER A 280 -12.25 -18.91 -10.49
N SER A 281 -11.44 -19.84 -10.92
CA SER A 281 -10.48 -19.69 -11.99
C SER A 281 -11.04 -18.91 -13.19
N GLY A 282 -10.28 -17.91 -13.67
CA GLY A 282 -10.63 -17.12 -14.85
C GLY A 282 -11.48 -15.89 -14.58
N SER A 283 -11.82 -15.62 -13.34
CA SER A 283 -12.74 -14.55 -13.01
C SER A 283 -12.06 -13.20 -12.83
N SER A 284 -12.77 -12.15 -13.18
CA SER A 284 -12.43 -10.77 -12.84
C SER A 284 -12.28 -10.60 -11.33
N ARG A 285 -11.48 -9.62 -10.92
CA ARG A 285 -11.39 -9.15 -9.54
C ARG A 285 -12.23 -7.91 -9.33
N GLY A 286 -12.64 -7.67 -8.09
CA GLY A 286 -13.46 -6.52 -7.73
C GLY A 286 -12.67 -5.23 -7.72
N LEU A 287 -13.36 -4.16 -8.12
CA LEU A 287 -12.91 -2.78 -8.03
C LEU A 287 -13.97 -1.96 -7.31
N ARG A 288 -13.56 -1.10 -6.38
CA ARG A 288 -14.45 -0.20 -5.66
C ARG A 288 -13.82 1.16 -5.43
N GLY A 289 -14.68 2.14 -5.10
CA GLY A 289 -14.30 3.45 -4.64
C GLY A 289 -14.37 4.54 -5.70
N GLY A 290 -14.34 4.19 -6.99
CA GLY A 290 -14.19 5.18 -8.06
C GLY A 290 -12.78 5.76 -8.12
N ASP A 291 -12.53 6.64 -9.09
CA ASP A 291 -11.24 7.29 -9.28
C ASP A 291 -11.38 8.78 -9.60
N TRP A 292 -10.26 9.44 -9.84
CA TRP A 292 -10.15 10.87 -10.15
C TRP A 292 -10.89 11.29 -11.44
N TYR A 293 -11.11 10.35 -12.37
CA TYR A 293 -11.66 10.63 -13.71
C TYR A 293 -13.18 10.48 -13.77
N TYR A 294 -13.74 9.49 -13.07
CA TYR A 294 -15.16 9.18 -13.12
C TYR A 294 -16.00 10.04 -12.16
N GLY A 295 -17.34 10.07 -12.41
CA GLY A 295 -18.29 10.83 -11.63
C GLY A 295 -18.69 10.17 -10.30
N ALA A 296 -19.42 10.90 -9.46
CA ALA A 296 -19.85 10.50 -8.13
C ALA A 296 -20.56 9.14 -8.06
N PHE A 297 -21.24 8.72 -9.12
CA PHE A 297 -21.90 7.41 -9.20
C PHE A 297 -20.93 6.26 -8.89
N ASN A 298 -19.69 6.35 -9.41
CA ASN A 298 -18.68 5.29 -9.21
C ASN A 298 -18.10 5.24 -7.79
N LEU A 299 -18.34 6.27 -6.97
CA LEU A 299 -17.91 6.35 -5.57
C LEU A 299 -18.92 5.69 -4.62
N SER A 300 -20.15 5.42 -5.10
CA SER A 300 -21.26 4.94 -4.31
C SER A 300 -21.09 3.48 -3.87
N SER A 301 -21.61 3.16 -2.70
CA SER A 301 -21.70 1.81 -2.14
C SER A 301 -22.46 0.84 -3.07
N SER A 302 -23.41 1.34 -3.86
CA SER A 302 -24.20 0.57 -4.82
C SER A 302 -23.40 0.14 -6.07
N VAL A 303 -22.19 0.67 -6.26
CA VAL A 303 -21.36 0.38 -7.43
C VAL A 303 -20.21 -0.56 -7.09
N ARG A 304 -20.05 -1.59 -7.92
CA ARG A 304 -18.90 -2.49 -7.93
C ARG A 304 -18.43 -2.65 -9.37
N GLY A 305 -17.19 -2.23 -9.63
CA GLY A 305 -16.49 -2.53 -10.87
C GLY A 305 -15.83 -3.91 -10.82
N THR A 306 -15.43 -4.39 -11.96
CA THR A 306 -14.60 -5.61 -12.09
C THR A 306 -13.61 -5.43 -13.23
N ALA A 307 -12.42 -6.02 -13.09
CA ALA A 307 -11.43 -6.07 -14.16
C ALA A 307 -10.70 -7.41 -14.16
N GLY A 308 -10.10 -7.77 -15.29
CA GLY A 308 -9.22 -8.95 -15.37
C GLY A 308 -8.03 -8.79 -14.41
N PRO A 309 -7.52 -9.87 -13.80
CA PRO A 309 -6.46 -9.78 -12.80
C PRO A 309 -5.14 -9.21 -13.34
N SER A 310 -4.92 -9.24 -14.64
CA SER A 310 -3.75 -8.68 -15.33
C SER A 310 -3.97 -7.26 -15.86
N SER A 311 -5.14 -6.66 -15.60
CA SER A 311 -5.40 -5.29 -16.05
C SER A 311 -4.60 -4.29 -15.26
N GLU A 312 -3.93 -3.38 -15.96
CA GLU A 312 -3.20 -2.24 -15.41
C GLU A 312 -3.79 -0.96 -16.01
N ASN A 313 -4.16 -0.01 -15.17
CA ASN A 313 -4.87 1.20 -15.59
C ASN A 313 -4.45 2.39 -14.72
N ASP A 314 -4.58 3.61 -15.28
CA ASP A 314 -4.23 4.87 -14.63
C ASP A 314 -5.13 5.27 -13.45
N GLY A 315 -6.28 4.64 -13.33
CA GLY A 315 -7.22 4.86 -12.23
C GLY A 315 -7.30 3.69 -11.25
N ILE A 316 -6.42 2.68 -11.30
CA ILE A 316 -6.50 1.48 -10.45
C ILE A 316 -5.27 1.35 -9.56
N GLY A 317 -5.49 1.35 -8.26
CA GLY A 317 -4.53 1.08 -7.20
C GLY A 317 -5.03 0.01 -6.21
N PHE A 318 -4.51 0.01 -4.98
CA PHE A 318 -4.94 -0.95 -3.96
C PHE A 318 -4.57 -0.49 -2.54
N ARG A 319 -5.23 -1.11 -1.57
CA ARG A 319 -4.84 -1.07 -0.15
C ARG A 319 -4.70 -2.48 0.40
N LEU A 320 -4.05 -2.63 1.55
CA LEU A 320 -3.87 -3.92 2.21
C LEU A 320 -4.90 -4.12 3.31
N ALA A 321 -5.17 -5.39 3.62
CA ALA A 321 -5.85 -5.82 4.83
C ALA A 321 -4.98 -6.83 5.59
N SER A 322 -5.26 -6.96 6.88
CA SER A 322 -4.63 -7.95 7.77
C SER A 322 -5.69 -8.59 8.65
N PRO A 323 -5.79 -9.91 8.69
CA PRO A 323 -6.70 -10.62 9.59
C PRO A 323 -6.23 -10.57 11.05
N VAL A 324 -4.99 -10.14 11.31
CA VAL A 324 -4.37 -10.05 12.62
C VAL A 324 -3.84 -8.65 12.87
N ALA A 325 -3.77 -8.24 14.14
CA ALA A 325 -3.13 -6.98 14.49
C ALA A 325 -1.66 -7.02 14.06
N VAL A 326 -1.26 -6.11 13.18
CA VAL A 326 0.15 -5.92 12.81
C VAL A 326 0.81 -5.16 13.95
N PRO A 327 1.83 -5.73 14.64
CA PRO A 327 2.54 -5.02 15.68
C PRO A 327 3.20 -3.75 15.09
N GLU A 328 2.99 -2.63 15.74
CA GLU A 328 3.65 -1.37 15.37
C GLU A 328 5.18 -1.58 15.36
N PRO A 329 5.91 -1.02 14.41
CA PRO A 329 7.38 -1.17 14.31
C PRO A 329 8.11 -0.79 15.60
N SER A 330 7.57 0.16 16.37
CA SER A 330 8.07 0.57 17.70
C SER A 330 8.05 -0.55 18.72
N THR A 331 7.10 -1.50 18.62
CA THR A 331 6.98 -2.62 19.56
C THR A 331 8.12 -3.62 19.40
N TRP A 332 8.56 -3.86 18.16
CA TRP A 332 9.72 -4.73 17.87
C TRP A 332 11.04 -4.10 18.34
N VAL A 333 11.23 -2.80 18.07
CA VAL A 333 12.43 -2.06 18.47
C VAL A 333 12.51 -1.98 20.00
N MET A 334 11.41 -1.70 20.68
CA MET A 334 11.34 -1.66 22.14
C MET A 334 11.57 -3.05 22.77
N GLY A 335 11.04 -4.12 22.15
CA GLY A 335 11.27 -5.50 22.58
C GLY A 335 12.75 -5.88 22.50
N LEU A 336 13.41 -5.61 21.40
CA LEU A 336 14.84 -5.88 21.21
C LEU A 336 15.72 -5.01 22.13
N ALA A 337 15.40 -3.74 22.31
CA ALA A 337 16.10 -2.86 23.25
C ALA A 337 15.92 -3.33 24.69
N GLY A 338 14.74 -3.79 25.08
CA GLY A 338 14.45 -4.35 26.39
C GLY A 338 15.26 -5.62 26.69
N ILE A 339 15.39 -6.52 25.70
CA ILE A 339 16.20 -7.74 25.81
C ILE A 339 17.69 -7.40 25.93
N ALA A 340 18.19 -6.46 25.14
CA ALA A 340 19.59 -6.02 25.19
C ALA A 340 19.93 -5.36 26.53
N CYS A 341 19.07 -4.47 27.04
CA CYS A 341 19.26 -3.81 28.35
C CYS A 341 19.15 -4.80 29.52
N GLY A 342 18.19 -5.72 29.47
CA GLY A 342 18.02 -6.77 30.47
C GLY A 342 19.19 -7.74 30.51
N GLY A 343 19.69 -8.17 29.34
CA GLY A 343 20.87 -9.03 29.22
C GLY A 343 22.13 -8.36 29.77
N TRP A 344 22.32 -7.05 29.48
CA TRP A 344 23.47 -6.29 29.99
C TRP A 344 23.44 -6.08 31.52
N GLN A 345 22.26 -5.84 32.09
CA GLN A 345 22.10 -5.74 33.55
C GLN A 345 22.37 -7.09 34.26
N MET A 346 21.92 -8.22 33.70
CA MET A 346 22.21 -9.53 34.22
C MET A 346 23.69 -9.87 34.13
N TYR A 347 24.36 -9.51 33.03
CA TYR A 347 25.81 -9.68 32.89
C TYR A 347 26.60 -8.87 33.91
N ARG A 348 26.23 -7.61 34.16
CA ARG A 348 26.88 -6.77 35.21
C ARG A 348 26.70 -7.36 36.63
N ARG A 349 25.53 -7.86 36.97
CA ARG A 349 25.26 -8.47 38.31
C ARG A 349 26.05 -9.76 38.52
N ARG A 350 26.39 -10.51 37.47
CA ARG A 350 27.23 -11.72 37.57
C ARG A 350 28.73 -11.43 37.74
N ARG A 351 29.20 -10.25 37.36
CA ARG A 351 30.59 -9.84 37.55
C ARG A 351 30.85 -9.15 38.89
N ALA A 352 29.81 -8.82 39.64
CA ALA A 352 29.88 -8.11 40.92
C ALA A 352 29.69 -9.07 42.11
N ARG A 353 29.64 -10.39 41.85
CA ARG A 353 29.72 -11.49 42.83
C ARG A 353 30.97 -12.32 42.52
#